data_f07d268181b21a36309c988d961ba599
#
_entry.id   f07d268181b21a36309c988d961ba599
#
_cell.length_a   1.000
_cell.length_b   1.000
_cell.length_c   1.000
_cell.angle_alpha   90.00
_cell.angle_beta   90.00
_cell.angle_gamma   90.00
#
_symmetry.space_group_name_H-M   'P 1'
#
loop_
_entity.id
_entity.type
_entity.pdbx_description
1 polymer ?
#
loop_
_entity_poly.entity_id
_entity_poly.type
_entity_poly.pdbx_seq_one_letter_code
_entity_poly.pdbx_strand_id
1 'polypeptide(L)'
;MIPYGKQSISEEDINEVVKVLRSDFITQGPLVPKFEKKISNYTGARYCVAVNSATSALHIACLALDLGIGDYLWTSPNSFVASANCALYCGAKVDFVDIDESTFNISISELEKKLEVAKAENKLPKIVVPVHFSGASCEMERIFELSKIYGFKVLEDASHAVGADYKSTKVGSCQFSDMAVFSFHPVKIITTAEGGVVLTNNQNFAEKMRTLRSHGITKDSESFVADFSGPWKYEQQDLGFNYRLTDIQACLGISQLKRLDEFVAKRRDLARKYSDEFRDVSGIEIPSTDFLETSSWHLYVIRVKSSAKREPLFNYLRNQGIGVNVHYIPIHLQPFYKNLGFKKGDFPSSEDYYE
;
A
#
# COMPACT_ATOMS: atom_id res chain seq x y z
N MET A 1 24.55 10.49 12.12
CA MET A 1 23.08 10.63 12.07
C MET A 1 22.46 9.26 11.79
N ILE A 2 21.53 8.82 12.60
CA ILE A 2 20.67 7.64 12.34
C ILE A 2 19.52 8.12 11.44
N PRO A 3 19.45 7.70 10.17
CA PRO A 3 18.40 8.20 9.28
C PRO A 3 17.03 7.64 9.68
N TYR A 4 15.97 8.40 9.41
CA TYR A 4 14.58 7.95 9.59
C TYR A 4 14.29 6.64 8.83
N GLY A 5 14.79 6.51 7.62
CA GLY A 5 14.73 5.31 6.81
C GLY A 5 15.84 5.35 5.77
N LYS A 6 16.45 4.20 5.53
CA LYS A 6 17.49 4.03 4.52
C LYS A 6 17.42 2.62 3.95
N GLN A 7 17.46 2.53 2.64
CA GLN A 7 17.60 1.25 1.94
C GLN A 7 18.91 0.54 2.31
N SER A 8 18.88 -0.78 2.36
CA SER A 8 20.08 -1.61 2.53
C SER A 8 20.45 -2.24 1.20
N ILE A 9 21.45 -1.67 0.53
CA ILE A 9 21.97 -2.18 -0.75
C ILE A 9 23.23 -3.00 -0.49
N SER A 10 23.27 -4.23 -1.01
CA SER A 10 24.41 -5.13 -0.95
C SER A 10 25.20 -5.12 -2.26
N GLU A 11 26.42 -5.66 -2.25
CA GLU A 11 27.22 -5.89 -3.46
C GLU A 11 26.48 -6.82 -4.45
N GLU A 12 25.67 -7.77 -3.96
CA GLU A 12 24.84 -8.61 -4.81
C GLU A 12 23.80 -7.78 -5.56
N ASP A 13 23.12 -6.85 -4.89
CA ASP A 13 22.14 -5.94 -5.52
C ASP A 13 22.81 -5.12 -6.63
N ILE A 14 23.99 -4.57 -6.36
CA ILE A 14 24.77 -3.77 -7.32
C ILE A 14 25.14 -4.64 -8.55
N ASN A 15 25.67 -5.82 -8.30
CA ASN A 15 26.11 -6.74 -9.35
C ASN A 15 24.94 -7.19 -10.25
N GLU A 16 23.75 -7.44 -9.68
CA GLU A 16 22.58 -7.80 -10.47
C GLU A 16 22.12 -6.62 -11.36
N VAL A 17 22.14 -5.38 -10.85
CA VAL A 17 21.85 -4.19 -11.67
C VAL A 17 22.87 -4.01 -12.79
N VAL A 18 24.17 -4.18 -12.51
CA VAL A 18 25.24 -4.09 -13.52
C VAL A 18 25.07 -5.14 -14.63
N LYS A 19 24.65 -6.37 -14.27
CA LYS A 19 24.36 -7.41 -15.28
C LYS A 19 23.23 -6.98 -16.21
N VAL A 20 22.16 -6.39 -15.67
CA VAL A 20 21.04 -5.91 -16.51
C VAL A 20 21.47 -4.77 -17.42
N LEU A 21 22.27 -3.82 -16.93
CA LEU A 21 22.79 -2.72 -17.74
C LEU A 21 23.68 -3.20 -18.91
N ARG A 22 24.22 -4.41 -18.83
CA ARG A 22 25.04 -5.05 -19.88
C ARG A 22 24.24 -6.05 -20.74
N SER A 23 22.95 -6.25 -20.45
CA SER A 23 22.08 -7.17 -21.17
C SER A 23 21.34 -6.47 -22.32
N ASP A 24 20.64 -7.26 -23.14
CA ASP A 24 19.86 -6.74 -24.27
C ASP A 24 18.61 -5.96 -23.85
N PHE A 25 18.13 -6.15 -22.61
CA PHE A 25 16.89 -5.55 -22.11
C PHE A 25 17.09 -4.81 -20.80
N ILE A 26 16.88 -3.50 -20.81
CA ILE A 26 16.82 -2.67 -19.59
C ILE A 26 15.38 -2.34 -19.18
N THR A 27 14.40 -2.60 -20.06
CA THR A 27 12.96 -2.48 -19.86
C THR A 27 12.22 -3.46 -20.76
N GLN A 28 11.00 -3.88 -20.35
CA GLN A 28 10.13 -4.80 -21.10
C GLN A 28 10.79 -6.15 -21.46
N GLY A 29 11.80 -6.53 -20.72
CA GLY A 29 12.50 -7.81 -20.81
C GLY A 29 11.94 -8.85 -19.82
N PRO A 30 12.70 -9.94 -19.58
CA PRO A 30 12.22 -11.09 -18.82
C PRO A 30 12.20 -10.90 -17.31
N LEU A 31 12.80 -9.82 -16.75
CA LEU A 31 12.95 -9.68 -15.30
C LEU A 31 11.70 -9.17 -14.62
N VAL A 32 10.87 -8.37 -15.30
CA VAL A 32 9.58 -7.93 -14.73
C VAL A 32 8.66 -9.12 -14.49
N PRO A 33 8.38 -10.02 -15.45
CA PRO A 33 7.60 -11.25 -15.18
C PRO A 33 8.23 -12.15 -14.11
N LYS A 34 9.57 -12.24 -14.06
CA LYS A 34 10.28 -13.00 -13.04
C LYS A 34 10.09 -12.41 -11.64
N PHE A 35 10.12 -11.09 -11.49
CA PHE A 35 9.83 -10.39 -10.25
C PHE A 35 8.39 -10.62 -9.81
N GLU A 36 7.42 -10.42 -10.70
CA GLU A 36 6.00 -10.70 -10.46
C GLU A 36 5.78 -12.13 -9.94
N LYS A 37 6.40 -13.12 -10.59
CA LYS A 37 6.30 -14.53 -10.17
C LYS A 37 6.90 -14.78 -8.79
N LYS A 38 8.01 -14.13 -8.45
CA LYS A 38 8.65 -14.28 -7.13
C LYS A 38 7.80 -13.66 -6.02
N ILE A 39 7.24 -12.48 -6.24
CA ILE A 39 6.33 -11.83 -5.29
C ILE A 39 5.05 -12.68 -5.11
N SER A 40 4.46 -13.15 -6.21
CA SER A 40 3.30 -14.05 -6.20
C SER A 40 3.58 -15.32 -5.39
N ASN A 41 4.74 -15.97 -5.62
CA ASN A 41 5.13 -17.16 -4.87
C ASN A 41 5.35 -16.89 -3.37
N TYR A 42 5.90 -15.71 -3.03
CA TYR A 42 6.15 -15.31 -1.64
C TYR A 42 4.86 -15.07 -0.87
N THR A 43 3.89 -14.42 -1.49
CA THR A 43 2.62 -14.06 -0.84
C THR A 43 1.55 -15.15 -0.92
N GLY A 44 1.64 -16.06 -1.90
CA GLY A 44 0.62 -17.06 -2.20
C GLY A 44 -0.49 -16.55 -3.12
N ALA A 45 -0.46 -15.29 -3.57
CA ALA A 45 -1.39 -14.78 -4.57
C ALA A 45 -1.17 -15.42 -5.94
N ARG A 46 -2.24 -15.62 -6.71
CA ARG A 46 -2.13 -16.26 -8.04
C ARG A 46 -1.47 -15.36 -9.08
N TYR A 47 -1.75 -14.06 -9.02
CA TYR A 47 -1.29 -13.08 -9.99
C TYR A 47 -0.65 -11.88 -9.29
N CYS A 48 0.39 -11.35 -9.93
CA CYS A 48 1.07 -10.13 -9.54
C CYS A 48 1.26 -9.27 -10.79
N VAL A 49 1.04 -7.97 -10.68
CA VAL A 49 1.25 -6.99 -11.75
C VAL A 49 2.15 -5.88 -11.22
N ALA A 50 3.39 -5.81 -11.74
CA ALA A 50 4.37 -4.82 -11.34
C ALA A 50 4.21 -3.52 -12.11
N VAL A 51 4.34 -2.39 -11.39
CA VAL A 51 4.23 -1.03 -11.92
C VAL A 51 5.29 -0.13 -11.30
N ASN A 52 5.45 1.08 -11.87
CA ASN A 52 6.50 2.02 -11.50
C ASN A 52 6.36 2.70 -10.13
N SER A 53 5.22 2.55 -9.45
CA SER A 53 5.01 3.04 -8.08
C SER A 53 3.77 2.41 -7.44
N ALA A 54 3.66 2.44 -6.10
CA ALA A 54 2.43 2.02 -5.41
C ALA A 54 1.25 2.95 -5.72
N THR A 55 1.49 4.23 -5.99
CA THR A 55 0.45 5.17 -6.44
C THR A 55 -0.17 4.71 -7.75
N SER A 56 0.66 4.32 -8.72
CA SER A 56 0.21 3.74 -9.99
C SER A 56 -0.51 2.40 -9.78
N ALA A 57 -0.04 1.59 -8.82
CA ALA A 57 -0.67 0.33 -8.44
C ALA A 57 -2.10 0.54 -7.92
N LEU A 58 -2.28 1.45 -6.96
CA LEU A 58 -3.60 1.81 -6.43
C LEU A 58 -4.52 2.35 -7.53
N HIS A 59 -4.01 3.21 -8.41
CA HIS A 59 -4.80 3.78 -9.49
C HIS A 59 -5.31 2.71 -10.46
N ILE A 60 -4.42 1.87 -11.03
CA ILE A 60 -4.87 0.82 -11.97
C ILE A 60 -5.69 -0.27 -11.30
N ALA A 61 -5.50 -0.54 -10.01
CA ALA A 61 -6.35 -1.44 -9.24
C ALA A 61 -7.78 -0.89 -9.12
N CYS A 62 -7.92 0.39 -8.81
CA CYS A 62 -9.23 1.06 -8.80
C CYS A 62 -9.94 0.99 -10.17
N LEU A 63 -9.21 1.27 -11.26
CA LEU A 63 -9.75 1.16 -12.62
C LEU A 63 -10.12 -0.29 -12.98
N ALA A 64 -9.32 -1.28 -12.53
CA ALA A 64 -9.62 -2.69 -12.77
C ALA A 64 -10.85 -3.17 -11.99
N LEU A 65 -11.16 -2.52 -10.86
CA LEU A 65 -12.39 -2.71 -10.09
C LEU A 65 -13.56 -1.82 -10.59
N ASP A 66 -13.41 -1.22 -11.76
CA ASP A 66 -14.41 -0.38 -12.42
C ASP A 66 -14.83 0.86 -11.62
N LEU A 67 -13.95 1.38 -10.77
CA LEU A 67 -14.21 2.62 -10.05
C LEU A 67 -14.24 3.81 -11.01
N GLY A 68 -15.26 4.66 -10.91
CA GLY A 68 -15.44 5.79 -11.81
C GLY A 68 -16.38 6.88 -11.27
N ILE A 69 -16.81 7.76 -12.19
CA ILE A 69 -17.68 8.89 -11.86
C ILE A 69 -18.99 8.40 -11.20
N GLY A 70 -19.31 8.99 -10.07
CA GLY A 70 -20.52 8.64 -9.28
C GLY A 70 -20.25 7.64 -8.16
N ASP A 71 -19.18 6.86 -8.23
CA ASP A 71 -18.80 5.90 -7.22
C ASP A 71 -18.11 6.56 -6.01
N TYR A 72 -18.08 5.83 -4.88
CA TYR A 72 -17.34 6.18 -3.67
C TYR A 72 -16.24 5.16 -3.39
N LEU A 73 -15.08 5.66 -2.95
CA LEU A 73 -14.04 4.87 -2.31
C LEU A 73 -13.86 5.36 -0.88
N TRP A 74 -13.82 4.42 0.07
CA TRP A 74 -13.56 4.74 1.48
C TRP A 74 -12.21 4.21 1.92
N THR A 75 -11.47 5.01 2.70
CA THR A 75 -10.18 4.63 3.29
C THR A 75 -10.02 5.23 4.68
N SER A 76 -8.90 4.97 5.35
CA SER A 76 -8.56 5.61 6.62
C SER A 76 -7.98 7.03 6.38
N PRO A 77 -8.33 8.03 7.20
CA PRO A 77 -7.69 9.34 7.13
C PRO A 77 -6.24 9.32 7.64
N ASN A 78 -5.84 8.31 8.44
CA ASN A 78 -4.49 8.11 8.92
C ASN A 78 -3.65 7.29 7.91
N SER A 79 -3.30 7.91 6.80
CA SER A 79 -2.51 7.28 5.74
C SER A 79 -1.73 8.33 4.94
N PHE A 80 -0.87 7.84 4.02
CA PHE A 80 -0.35 8.67 2.95
C PHE A 80 -1.46 8.99 1.93
N VAL A 81 -1.42 10.17 1.36
CA VAL A 81 -2.50 10.68 0.47
C VAL A 81 -2.80 9.78 -0.74
N ALA A 82 -1.89 8.91 -1.15
CA ALA A 82 -2.08 8.04 -2.31
C ALA A 82 -3.27 7.08 -2.14
N SER A 83 -3.54 6.61 -0.91
CA SER A 83 -4.67 5.72 -0.62
C SER A 83 -6.03 6.37 -0.88
N ALA A 84 -6.11 7.71 -0.81
CA ALA A 84 -7.31 8.48 -1.10
C ALA A 84 -7.30 9.07 -2.53
N ASN A 85 -6.12 9.54 -3.01
CA ASN A 85 -5.98 10.15 -4.33
C ASN A 85 -6.36 9.18 -5.46
N CYS A 86 -6.18 7.87 -5.28
CA CYS A 86 -6.52 6.88 -6.31
C CYS A 86 -7.99 6.91 -6.71
N ALA A 87 -8.91 7.28 -5.80
CA ALA A 87 -10.31 7.50 -6.12
C ALA A 87 -10.49 8.70 -7.07
N LEU A 88 -9.82 9.79 -6.73
CA LEU A 88 -9.94 11.05 -7.47
C LEU A 88 -9.36 10.94 -8.88
N TYR A 89 -8.28 10.16 -9.06
CA TYR A 89 -7.72 9.86 -10.38
C TYR A 89 -8.70 9.11 -11.28
N CYS A 90 -9.61 8.32 -10.71
CA CYS A 90 -10.69 7.64 -11.44
C CYS A 90 -11.96 8.51 -11.63
N GLY A 91 -11.96 9.76 -11.17
CA GLY A 91 -13.14 10.62 -11.17
C GLY A 91 -14.20 10.25 -10.12
N ALA A 92 -13.89 9.32 -9.23
CA ALA A 92 -14.76 8.91 -8.14
C ALA A 92 -14.65 9.87 -6.95
N LYS A 93 -15.57 9.72 -6.00
CA LYS A 93 -15.55 10.45 -4.72
C LYS A 93 -14.78 9.63 -3.68
N VAL A 94 -14.06 10.34 -2.81
CA VAL A 94 -13.41 9.73 -1.65
C VAL A 94 -14.18 10.08 -0.39
N ASP A 95 -14.20 9.16 0.57
CA ASP A 95 -14.64 9.40 1.93
C ASP A 95 -13.79 8.57 2.89
N PHE A 96 -13.90 8.83 4.19
CA PHE A 96 -13.03 8.21 5.18
C PHE A 96 -13.84 7.47 6.24
N VAL A 97 -13.20 6.49 6.85
CA VAL A 97 -13.64 5.78 8.05
C VAL A 97 -12.58 6.00 9.12
N ASP A 98 -12.98 6.43 10.31
CA ASP A 98 -12.04 6.75 11.37
C ASP A 98 -11.28 5.51 11.85
N ILE A 99 -10.23 5.72 12.63
CA ILE A 99 -9.32 4.67 13.08
C ILE A 99 -9.74 4.08 14.43
N ASP A 100 -9.25 2.90 14.68
CA ASP A 100 -9.19 2.29 16.00
C ASP A 100 -8.02 2.90 16.81
N GLU A 101 -8.26 3.32 18.02
CA GLU A 101 -7.30 4.06 18.86
C GLU A 101 -6.12 3.19 19.34
N SER A 102 -6.26 1.86 19.31
CA SER A 102 -5.23 0.93 19.76
C SER A 102 -4.31 0.45 18.63
N THR A 103 -4.85 0.30 17.43
CA THR A 103 -4.14 -0.23 16.27
C THR A 103 -3.77 0.84 15.24
N PHE A 104 -4.46 1.98 15.26
CA PHE A 104 -4.38 3.08 14.30
C PHE A 104 -4.77 2.69 12.86
N ASN A 105 -5.26 1.49 12.69
CA ASN A 105 -5.89 0.99 11.47
C ASN A 105 -7.35 1.42 11.39
N ILE A 106 -7.99 1.20 10.24
CA ILE A 106 -9.42 1.46 10.06
C ILE A 106 -10.25 0.77 11.16
N SER A 107 -11.13 1.52 11.83
CA SER A 107 -12.00 1.00 12.87
C SER A 107 -13.13 0.17 12.27
N ILE A 108 -13.26 -1.08 12.70
CA ILE A 108 -14.35 -1.96 12.25
C ILE A 108 -15.70 -1.42 12.71
N SER A 109 -15.81 -0.95 13.96
CA SER A 109 -17.07 -0.41 14.49
C SER A 109 -17.54 0.85 13.76
N GLU A 110 -16.61 1.75 13.40
CA GLU A 110 -16.93 2.93 12.60
C GLU A 110 -17.26 2.57 11.14
N LEU A 111 -16.59 1.56 10.57
CA LEU A 111 -16.93 1.05 9.25
C LEU A 111 -18.35 0.47 9.22
N GLU A 112 -18.73 -0.35 10.19
CA GLU A 112 -20.06 -0.93 10.31
C GLU A 112 -21.15 0.14 10.43
N LYS A 113 -20.99 1.10 11.35
CA LYS A 113 -21.93 2.23 11.52
C LYS A 113 -22.10 3.02 10.22
N LYS A 114 -20.99 3.34 9.56
CA LYS A 114 -21.00 4.13 8.33
C LYS A 114 -21.67 3.36 7.18
N LEU A 115 -21.45 2.05 7.07
CA LEU A 115 -22.08 1.20 6.08
C LEU A 115 -23.61 1.15 6.26
N GLU A 116 -24.10 1.06 7.49
CA GLU A 116 -25.55 1.06 7.80
C GLU A 116 -26.20 2.39 7.34
N VAL A 117 -25.60 3.51 7.68
CA VAL A 117 -26.10 4.84 7.26
C VAL A 117 -26.05 4.97 5.73
N ALA A 118 -24.94 4.61 5.11
CA ALA A 118 -24.75 4.72 3.67
C ALA A 118 -25.70 3.81 2.89
N LYS A 119 -26.06 2.62 3.43
CA LYS A 119 -27.06 1.75 2.84
C LYS A 119 -28.42 2.40 2.80
N ALA A 120 -28.83 3.09 3.87
CA ALA A 120 -30.10 3.79 3.93
C ALA A 120 -30.14 4.98 2.94
N GLU A 121 -28.98 5.60 2.68
CA GLU A 121 -28.85 6.74 1.78
C GLU A 121 -28.52 6.37 0.32
N ASN A 122 -28.37 5.09 -0.02
CA ASN A 122 -27.89 4.59 -1.32
C ASN A 122 -26.51 5.18 -1.71
N LYS A 123 -25.60 5.30 -0.74
CA LYS A 123 -24.24 5.85 -0.89
C LYS A 123 -23.15 4.87 -0.46
N LEU A 124 -23.41 3.56 -0.59
CA LEU A 124 -22.42 2.53 -0.28
C LEU A 124 -21.13 2.74 -1.09
N PRO A 125 -19.96 2.44 -0.51
CA PRO A 125 -18.71 2.51 -1.25
C PRO A 125 -18.68 1.39 -2.30
N LYS A 126 -18.05 1.65 -3.42
CA LYS A 126 -17.69 0.61 -4.39
C LYS A 126 -16.43 -0.11 -3.97
N ILE A 127 -15.49 0.62 -3.35
CA ILE A 127 -14.23 0.09 -2.85
C ILE A 127 -13.99 0.59 -1.43
N VAL A 128 -13.54 -0.30 -0.54
CA VAL A 128 -12.92 0.06 0.74
C VAL A 128 -11.45 -0.28 0.65
N VAL A 129 -10.60 0.70 1.03
CA VAL A 129 -9.13 0.57 1.04
C VAL A 129 -8.64 0.56 2.49
N PRO A 130 -8.56 -0.62 3.16
CA PRO A 130 -7.89 -0.72 4.44
C PRO A 130 -6.39 -0.50 4.24
N VAL A 131 -5.80 0.35 5.11
CA VAL A 131 -4.36 0.64 5.10
C VAL A 131 -3.72 -0.09 6.27
N HIS A 132 -2.75 -0.94 6.00
CA HIS A 132 -1.99 -1.69 7.02
C HIS A 132 -0.95 -0.78 7.67
N PHE A 133 -1.41 0.12 8.53
CA PHE A 133 -0.58 1.16 9.12
C PHE A 133 0.63 0.57 9.85
N SER A 134 1.79 1.19 9.69
CA SER A 134 3.10 0.80 10.27
C SER A 134 3.59 -0.63 9.96
N GLY A 135 2.82 -1.43 9.24
CA GLY A 135 3.13 -2.82 8.90
C GLY A 135 2.28 -3.86 9.64
N ALA A 136 1.34 -3.42 10.47
CA ALA A 136 0.35 -4.27 11.13
C ALA A 136 -0.92 -4.41 10.27
N SER A 137 -1.36 -5.64 10.02
CA SER A 137 -2.57 -5.88 9.23
C SER A 137 -3.82 -5.34 9.92
N CYS A 138 -4.76 -4.81 9.12
CA CYS A 138 -6.13 -4.57 9.56
C CYS A 138 -6.85 -5.91 9.86
N GLU A 139 -8.03 -5.85 10.47
CA GLU A 139 -8.91 -7.01 10.68
C GLU A 139 -9.57 -7.46 9.38
N MET A 140 -8.74 -8.02 8.47
CA MET A 140 -9.12 -8.28 7.10
C MET A 140 -10.29 -9.25 6.94
N GLU A 141 -10.39 -10.26 7.79
CA GLU A 141 -11.51 -11.21 7.75
C GLU A 141 -12.84 -10.50 7.98
N ARG A 142 -12.91 -9.61 8.99
CA ARG A 142 -14.14 -8.87 9.28
C ARG A 142 -14.49 -7.89 8.16
N ILE A 143 -13.51 -7.19 7.59
CA ILE A 143 -13.71 -6.31 6.44
C ILE A 143 -14.24 -7.12 5.24
N PHE A 144 -13.70 -8.32 5.02
CA PHE A 144 -14.16 -9.20 3.95
C PHE A 144 -15.60 -9.70 4.15
N GLU A 145 -15.98 -10.06 5.39
CA GLU A 145 -17.37 -10.39 5.72
C GLU A 145 -18.33 -9.24 5.41
N LEU A 146 -17.95 -8.03 5.83
CA LEU A 146 -18.74 -6.82 5.54
C LEU A 146 -18.85 -6.58 4.03
N SER A 147 -17.78 -6.84 3.27
CA SER A 147 -17.81 -6.72 1.82
C SER A 147 -18.85 -7.64 1.16
N LYS A 148 -19.07 -8.83 1.71
CA LYS A 148 -20.11 -9.75 1.22
C LYS A 148 -21.52 -9.29 1.57
N ILE A 149 -21.68 -8.63 2.72
CA ILE A 149 -22.99 -8.13 3.18
C ILE A 149 -23.42 -6.88 2.41
N TYR A 150 -22.46 -5.97 2.15
CA TYR A 150 -22.72 -4.65 1.58
C TYR A 150 -22.34 -4.50 0.10
N GLY A 151 -21.63 -5.48 -0.48
CA GLY A 151 -21.35 -5.55 -1.91
C GLY A 151 -20.15 -4.73 -2.38
N PHE A 152 -19.32 -4.19 -1.49
CA PHE A 152 -18.12 -3.45 -1.87
C PHE A 152 -16.93 -4.36 -2.16
N LYS A 153 -15.94 -3.82 -2.90
CA LYS A 153 -14.66 -4.47 -3.16
C LYS A 153 -13.62 -4.07 -2.13
N VAL A 154 -12.69 -4.98 -1.82
CA VAL A 154 -11.61 -4.74 -0.86
C VAL A 154 -10.28 -4.64 -1.59
N LEU A 155 -9.61 -3.48 -1.48
CA LEU A 155 -8.29 -3.21 -2.01
C LEU A 155 -7.34 -2.88 -0.85
N GLU A 156 -6.47 -3.82 -0.45
CA GLU A 156 -5.50 -3.60 0.63
C GLU A 156 -4.41 -2.61 0.19
N ASP A 157 -4.27 -1.47 0.87
CA ASP A 157 -3.03 -0.71 0.81
C ASP A 157 -2.04 -1.29 1.82
N ALA A 158 -1.27 -2.26 1.36
CA ALA A 158 -0.26 -2.96 2.13
C ALA A 158 1.16 -2.36 1.91
N SER A 159 1.24 -1.09 1.52
CA SER A 159 2.51 -0.39 1.25
C SER A 159 3.49 -0.40 2.44
N HIS A 160 3.02 -0.63 3.65
CA HIS A 160 3.84 -0.77 4.86
C HIS A 160 4.04 -2.23 5.28
N ALA A 161 3.33 -3.18 4.68
CA ALA A 161 3.17 -4.53 5.22
C ALA A 161 3.81 -5.65 4.39
N VAL A 162 4.81 -5.31 3.55
CA VAL A 162 5.58 -6.34 2.83
C VAL A 162 6.27 -7.25 3.84
N GLY A 163 6.00 -8.57 3.77
CA GLY A 163 6.54 -9.56 4.70
C GLY A 163 5.77 -9.74 6.01
N ALA A 164 4.71 -8.95 6.24
CA ALA A 164 3.81 -9.16 7.35
C ALA A 164 2.93 -10.39 7.16
N ASP A 165 2.38 -10.86 8.28
CA ASP A 165 1.45 -11.99 8.33
C ASP A 165 0.09 -11.52 8.84
N TYR A 166 -0.98 -12.14 8.35
CA TYR A 166 -2.32 -12.06 8.92
C TYR A 166 -2.85 -13.47 9.13
N LYS A 167 -3.11 -13.82 10.40
CA LYS A 167 -3.40 -15.21 10.79
C LYS A 167 -2.30 -16.15 10.25
N SER A 168 -2.64 -17.15 9.46
CA SER A 168 -1.72 -18.15 8.91
C SER A 168 -1.23 -17.84 7.49
N THR A 169 -1.50 -16.64 6.95
CA THR A 169 -1.16 -16.28 5.57
C THR A 169 -0.36 -15.00 5.51
N LYS A 170 0.43 -14.83 4.44
CA LYS A 170 1.11 -13.55 4.18
C LYS A 170 0.10 -12.47 3.79
N VAL A 171 0.31 -11.26 4.28
CA VAL A 171 -0.34 -10.07 3.71
C VAL A 171 -0.03 -10.02 2.22
N GLY A 172 -1.04 -9.71 1.40
CA GLY A 172 -0.93 -9.77 -0.05
C GLY A 172 -1.32 -11.11 -0.67
N SER A 173 -1.69 -12.14 0.13
CA SER A 173 -2.25 -13.39 -0.40
C SER A 173 -3.61 -13.21 -1.07
N CYS A 174 -4.28 -12.09 -0.82
CA CYS A 174 -5.63 -11.79 -1.26
C CYS A 174 -6.66 -12.87 -0.84
N GLN A 175 -6.48 -13.46 0.36
CA GLN A 175 -7.45 -14.38 0.92
C GLN A 175 -8.72 -13.66 1.38
N PHE A 176 -8.56 -12.44 1.90
CA PHE A 176 -9.64 -11.61 2.44
C PHE A 176 -9.79 -10.28 1.69
N SER A 177 -9.36 -10.24 0.43
CA SER A 177 -9.46 -9.06 -0.42
C SER A 177 -9.58 -9.41 -1.90
N ASP A 178 -10.02 -8.46 -2.71
CA ASP A 178 -9.99 -8.61 -4.16
C ASP A 178 -8.59 -8.34 -4.71
N MET A 179 -7.88 -7.38 -4.12
CA MET A 179 -6.50 -7.00 -4.49
C MET A 179 -5.71 -6.50 -3.28
N ALA A 180 -4.38 -6.55 -3.37
CA ALA A 180 -3.47 -5.94 -2.42
C ALA A 180 -2.32 -5.21 -3.14
N VAL A 181 -1.89 -4.07 -2.60
CA VAL A 181 -0.82 -3.25 -3.17
C VAL A 181 0.39 -3.21 -2.25
N PHE A 182 1.58 -3.45 -2.81
CA PHE A 182 2.85 -3.21 -2.14
C PHE A 182 3.60 -2.04 -2.76
N SER A 183 4.39 -1.36 -1.93
CA SER A 183 5.32 -0.30 -2.32
C SER A 183 6.76 -0.75 -2.16
N PHE A 184 7.60 -0.40 -3.13
CA PHE A 184 9.05 -0.63 -3.11
C PHE A 184 9.86 0.68 -3.18
N HIS A 185 9.28 1.78 -2.69
CA HIS A 185 10.01 3.03 -2.45
C HIS A 185 11.17 2.79 -1.46
N PRO A 186 12.30 3.53 -1.53
CA PRO A 186 13.50 3.29 -0.71
C PRO A 186 13.31 3.20 0.79
N VAL A 187 12.30 3.85 1.34
CA VAL A 187 11.99 3.79 2.79
C VAL A 187 11.29 2.49 3.21
N LYS A 188 10.80 1.67 2.25
CA LYS A 188 10.06 0.43 2.55
C LYS A 188 10.99 -0.70 2.97
N ILE A 189 10.44 -1.86 3.33
CA ILE A 189 11.19 -3.02 3.84
C ILE A 189 12.23 -3.49 2.82
N ILE A 190 11.85 -3.58 1.55
CA ILE A 190 12.71 -3.80 0.39
C ILE A 190 12.41 -2.75 -0.67
N THR A 191 13.34 -2.53 -1.59
CA THR A 191 13.21 -1.47 -2.58
C THR A 191 13.53 -1.91 -4.01
N THR A 192 12.91 -1.23 -4.97
CA THR A 192 13.27 -1.22 -6.39
C THR A 192 13.70 0.18 -6.87
N ALA A 193 14.16 1.06 -5.97
CA ALA A 193 14.29 2.51 -6.08
C ALA A 193 12.89 3.17 -6.15
N GLU A 194 12.15 2.98 -7.19
CA GLU A 194 10.72 3.23 -7.31
C GLU A 194 10.04 1.96 -7.82
N GLY A 195 8.83 1.67 -7.34
CA GLY A 195 8.05 0.52 -7.79
C GLY A 195 6.86 0.21 -6.90
N GLY A 196 5.96 -0.56 -7.44
CA GLY A 196 4.83 -1.15 -6.74
C GLY A 196 4.35 -2.41 -7.44
N VAL A 197 3.53 -3.17 -6.76
CA VAL A 197 2.81 -4.30 -7.38
C VAL A 197 1.37 -4.30 -6.91
N VAL A 198 0.49 -4.83 -7.77
CA VAL A 198 -0.85 -5.26 -7.39
C VAL A 198 -0.89 -6.78 -7.41
N LEU A 199 -1.38 -7.36 -6.33
CA LEU A 199 -1.63 -8.79 -6.16
C LEU A 199 -3.12 -9.06 -6.26
N THR A 200 -3.50 -10.19 -6.86
CA THR A 200 -4.89 -10.63 -6.94
C THR A 200 -5.00 -12.13 -7.21
N ASN A 201 -6.12 -12.72 -6.86
CA ASN A 201 -6.46 -14.11 -7.24
C ASN A 201 -7.40 -14.18 -8.45
N ASN A 202 -7.77 -13.05 -9.04
CA ASN A 202 -8.66 -12.94 -10.19
C ASN A 202 -7.87 -12.65 -11.46
N GLN A 203 -7.97 -13.55 -12.46
CA GLN A 203 -7.25 -13.44 -13.72
C GLN A 203 -7.68 -12.20 -14.53
N ASN A 204 -8.98 -11.93 -14.61
CA ASN A 204 -9.49 -10.81 -15.40
C ASN A 204 -8.98 -9.46 -14.87
N PHE A 205 -8.88 -9.32 -13.54
CA PHE A 205 -8.29 -8.12 -12.95
C PHE A 205 -6.80 -8.00 -13.31
N ALA A 206 -6.05 -9.09 -13.25
CA ALA A 206 -4.63 -9.08 -13.59
C ALA A 206 -4.40 -8.71 -15.08
N GLU A 207 -5.20 -9.24 -15.99
CA GLU A 207 -5.13 -8.95 -17.43
C GLU A 207 -5.48 -7.48 -17.69
N LYS A 208 -6.58 -6.98 -17.13
CA LYS A 208 -6.98 -5.57 -17.24
C LYS A 208 -5.87 -4.62 -16.74
N MET A 209 -5.27 -4.93 -15.59
CA MET A 209 -4.16 -4.13 -15.06
C MET A 209 -2.91 -4.17 -15.95
N ARG A 210 -2.57 -5.33 -16.55
CA ARG A 210 -1.45 -5.45 -17.51
C ARG A 210 -1.66 -4.59 -18.75
N THR A 211 -2.88 -4.53 -19.25
CA THR A 211 -3.27 -3.68 -20.37
C THR A 211 -3.19 -2.21 -19.98
N LEU A 212 -3.81 -1.82 -18.86
CA LEU A 212 -3.82 -0.43 -18.36
C LEU A 212 -2.41 0.11 -18.11
N ARG A 213 -1.49 -0.68 -17.53
CA ARG A 213 -0.10 -0.22 -17.28
C ARG A 213 0.71 0.05 -18.54
N SER A 214 0.26 -0.43 -19.70
CA SER A 214 0.96 -0.37 -21.00
C SER A 214 0.08 0.28 -22.06
N HIS A 215 -0.40 1.49 -21.80
CA HIS A 215 -1.17 2.35 -22.70
C HIS A 215 -2.55 1.81 -23.12
N GLY A 216 -3.09 0.79 -22.47
CA GLY A 216 -4.34 0.14 -22.90
C GLY A 216 -4.16 -0.71 -24.17
N ILE A 217 -2.91 -1.09 -24.48
CA ILE A 217 -2.55 -1.81 -25.72
C ILE A 217 -2.50 -3.31 -25.46
N THR A 218 -3.12 -4.07 -26.38
CA THR A 218 -2.94 -5.52 -26.50
C THR A 218 -2.19 -5.87 -27.80
N LYS A 219 -1.40 -6.96 -27.76
CA LYS A 219 -0.80 -7.63 -28.91
C LYS A 219 -1.33 -9.05 -29.08
N ASP A 220 -2.24 -9.45 -28.21
CA ASP A 220 -2.90 -10.73 -28.28
C ASP A 220 -3.93 -10.74 -29.40
N SER A 221 -3.68 -11.56 -30.41
CA SER A 221 -4.53 -11.65 -31.61
C SER A 221 -5.95 -12.14 -31.32
N GLU A 222 -6.15 -12.92 -30.25
CA GLU A 222 -7.47 -13.41 -29.84
C GLU A 222 -8.35 -12.29 -29.26
N SER A 223 -7.71 -11.22 -28.78
CA SER A 223 -8.38 -10.06 -28.21
C SER A 223 -8.65 -8.95 -29.23
N PHE A 224 -8.23 -9.10 -30.48
CA PHE A 224 -8.38 -8.06 -31.50
C PHE A 224 -9.84 -7.92 -31.96
N VAL A 225 -10.29 -6.68 -32.06
CA VAL A 225 -11.66 -6.32 -32.54
C VAL A 225 -11.63 -5.60 -33.88
N ALA A 226 -10.50 -4.96 -34.24
CA ALA A 226 -10.36 -4.27 -35.52
C ALA A 226 -9.71 -5.18 -36.58
N ASP A 227 -10.12 -5.00 -37.82
CA ASP A 227 -9.59 -5.74 -38.95
C ASP A 227 -8.32 -5.06 -39.52
N PHE A 228 -7.24 -5.04 -38.74
CA PHE A 228 -5.92 -4.65 -39.22
C PHE A 228 -5.14 -5.88 -39.62
N SER A 229 -4.29 -5.78 -40.64
CA SER A 229 -3.42 -6.87 -41.09
C SER A 229 -1.96 -6.53 -40.85
N GLY A 230 -1.12 -7.58 -40.70
CA GLY A 230 0.32 -7.49 -40.63
C GLY A 230 0.95 -7.83 -39.29
N PRO A 231 2.25 -8.23 -39.29
CA PRO A 231 2.95 -8.70 -38.10
C PRO A 231 3.25 -7.61 -37.08
N TRP A 232 3.06 -6.35 -37.41
CA TRP A 232 3.21 -5.19 -36.53
C TRP A 232 1.91 -4.83 -35.80
N LYS A 233 0.81 -5.59 -35.99
CA LYS A 233 -0.50 -5.30 -35.42
C LYS A 233 -0.46 -5.24 -33.88
N TYR A 234 -1.12 -4.23 -33.34
CA TYR A 234 -1.51 -4.07 -31.95
C TYR A 234 -2.81 -3.25 -31.90
N GLU A 235 -3.54 -3.35 -30.82
CA GLU A 235 -4.75 -2.54 -30.63
C GLU A 235 -4.72 -1.84 -29.28
N GLN A 236 -5.08 -0.56 -29.27
CA GLN A 236 -5.41 0.17 -28.05
C GLN A 236 -6.90 -0.05 -27.77
N GLN A 237 -7.21 -0.79 -26.72
CA GLN A 237 -8.58 -1.14 -26.33
C GLN A 237 -9.10 -0.28 -25.19
N ASP A 238 -8.22 0.33 -24.41
CA ASP A 238 -8.53 1.20 -23.27
C ASP A 238 -7.62 2.43 -23.24
N LEU A 239 -8.04 3.46 -22.49
CA LEU A 239 -7.16 4.56 -22.13
C LEU A 239 -6.22 4.09 -21.00
N GLY A 240 -5.05 3.60 -21.37
CA GLY A 240 -4.05 3.16 -20.42
C GLY A 240 -2.93 4.18 -20.18
N PHE A 241 -1.93 3.75 -19.39
CA PHE A 241 -0.86 4.61 -18.87
C PHE A 241 0.52 4.03 -19.19
N ASN A 242 1.56 4.83 -19.03
CA ASN A 242 2.93 4.34 -19.02
C ASN A 242 3.39 4.10 -17.58
N TYR A 243 2.88 3.02 -16.95
CA TYR A 243 3.17 2.66 -15.57
C TYR A 243 4.08 1.42 -15.45
N ARG A 244 4.78 1.07 -16.53
CA ARG A 244 5.67 -0.09 -16.55
C ARG A 244 6.83 0.05 -15.58
N LEU A 245 7.13 -1.03 -14.85
CA LEU A 245 8.39 -1.21 -14.14
C LEU A 245 9.50 -1.56 -15.16
N THR A 246 10.72 -1.11 -14.95
CA THR A 246 11.88 -1.48 -15.78
C THR A 246 12.52 -2.78 -15.30
N ASP A 247 13.30 -3.45 -16.18
CA ASP A 247 14.09 -4.62 -15.79
C ASP A 247 15.19 -4.27 -14.78
N ILE A 248 15.72 -3.05 -14.82
CA ILE A 248 16.68 -2.53 -13.84
C ILE A 248 16.04 -2.52 -12.44
N GLN A 249 14.83 -2.01 -12.31
CA GLN A 249 14.09 -1.99 -11.05
C GLN A 249 13.68 -3.40 -10.60
N ALA A 250 13.21 -4.22 -11.54
CA ALA A 250 12.79 -5.59 -11.27
C ALA A 250 13.95 -6.45 -10.76
N CYS A 251 15.16 -6.34 -11.33
CA CYS A 251 16.32 -7.13 -10.87
C CYS A 251 16.73 -6.74 -9.45
N LEU A 252 16.70 -5.44 -9.12
CA LEU A 252 16.95 -4.99 -7.75
C LEU A 252 15.91 -5.60 -6.78
N GLY A 253 14.62 -5.56 -7.14
CA GLY A 253 13.56 -6.18 -6.35
C GLY A 253 13.74 -7.69 -6.16
N ILE A 254 14.16 -8.41 -7.21
CA ILE A 254 14.46 -9.84 -7.13
C ILE A 254 15.60 -10.13 -6.15
N SER A 255 16.65 -9.32 -6.16
CA SER A 255 17.79 -9.45 -5.25
C SER A 255 17.38 -9.13 -3.82
N GLN A 256 16.71 -8.00 -3.60
CA GLN A 256 16.22 -7.55 -2.30
C GLN A 256 15.28 -8.56 -1.64
N LEU A 257 14.39 -9.19 -2.43
CA LEU A 257 13.43 -10.19 -1.94
C LEU A 257 14.09 -11.38 -1.25
N LYS A 258 15.32 -11.75 -1.61
CA LYS A 258 16.08 -12.85 -0.97
C LYS A 258 16.34 -12.57 0.51
N ARG A 259 16.37 -11.31 0.92
CA ARG A 259 16.67 -10.86 2.29
C ARG A 259 15.45 -10.35 3.05
N LEU A 260 14.24 -10.44 2.44
CA LEU A 260 13.02 -9.87 3.04
C LEU A 260 12.74 -10.44 4.43
N ASP A 261 12.78 -11.75 4.59
CA ASP A 261 12.49 -12.39 5.89
C ASP A 261 13.54 -12.03 6.96
N GLU A 262 14.80 -11.90 6.57
CA GLU A 262 15.85 -11.39 7.45
C GLU A 262 15.57 -9.95 7.91
N PHE A 263 15.15 -9.08 6.99
CA PHE A 263 14.82 -7.70 7.33
C PHE A 263 13.62 -7.61 8.26
N VAL A 264 12.58 -8.42 8.02
CA VAL A 264 11.39 -8.47 8.87
C VAL A 264 11.76 -8.99 10.26
N ALA A 265 12.55 -10.06 10.35
CA ALA A 265 13.01 -10.61 11.63
C ALA A 265 13.80 -9.57 12.46
N LYS A 266 14.74 -8.86 11.84
CA LYS A 266 15.50 -7.78 12.50
C LYS A 266 14.61 -6.62 12.97
N ARG A 267 13.58 -6.27 12.20
CA ARG A 267 12.62 -5.23 12.60
C ARG A 267 11.75 -5.67 13.77
N ARG A 268 11.31 -6.94 13.80
CA ARG A 268 10.60 -7.55 14.94
C ARG A 268 11.46 -7.54 16.21
N ASP A 269 12.74 -7.88 16.09
CA ASP A 269 13.68 -7.84 17.22
C ASP A 269 13.91 -6.41 17.75
N LEU A 270 14.03 -5.44 16.86
CA LEU A 270 14.15 -4.03 17.24
C LEU A 270 12.86 -3.51 17.89
N ALA A 271 11.68 -3.89 17.36
CA ALA A 271 10.40 -3.52 17.94
C ALA A 271 10.24 -4.07 19.36
N ARG A 272 10.64 -5.35 19.62
CA ARG A 272 10.66 -5.93 20.98
C ARG A 272 11.56 -5.11 21.91
N LYS A 273 12.79 -4.80 21.47
CA LYS A 273 13.73 -4.01 22.28
C LYS A 273 13.18 -2.64 22.62
N TYR A 274 12.60 -1.93 21.64
CA TYR A 274 11.95 -0.64 21.90
C TYR A 274 10.76 -0.78 22.86
N SER A 275 9.94 -1.81 22.71
CA SER A 275 8.79 -2.05 23.58
C SER A 275 9.22 -2.34 25.01
N ASP A 276 10.29 -3.10 25.21
CA ASP A 276 10.83 -3.38 26.56
C ASP A 276 11.44 -2.13 27.19
N GLU A 277 12.23 -1.37 26.45
CA GLU A 277 12.91 -0.16 26.95
C GLU A 277 11.93 1.01 27.22
N PHE A 278 10.85 1.11 26.45
CA PHE A 278 9.92 2.24 26.53
C PHE A 278 8.68 1.95 27.36
N ARG A 279 8.46 0.72 27.81
CA ARG A 279 7.25 0.30 28.57
C ARG A 279 6.95 1.20 29.76
N ASP A 280 7.99 1.56 30.52
CA ASP A 280 7.86 2.33 31.74
C ASP A 280 8.23 3.82 31.57
N VAL A 281 8.42 4.28 30.34
CA VAL A 281 8.73 5.67 30.06
C VAL A 281 7.46 6.51 30.16
N SER A 282 7.40 7.36 31.20
CA SER A 282 6.28 8.25 31.37
C SER A 282 6.21 9.31 30.26
N GLY A 283 5.00 9.60 29.79
CA GLY A 283 4.75 10.67 28.80
C GLY A 283 4.75 10.23 27.35
N ILE A 284 4.99 8.94 27.06
CA ILE A 284 4.77 8.34 25.75
C ILE A 284 3.86 7.13 25.84
N GLU A 285 3.29 6.75 24.73
CA GLU A 285 2.58 5.48 24.49
C GLU A 285 3.30 4.75 23.38
N ILE A 286 3.49 3.45 23.57
CA ILE A 286 4.11 2.56 22.58
C ILE A 286 3.04 1.87 21.72
N PRO A 287 3.38 1.37 20.52
CA PRO A 287 2.45 0.57 19.70
C PRO A 287 2.01 -0.69 20.44
N SER A 288 0.82 -1.23 20.09
CA SER A 288 0.38 -2.52 20.62
C SER A 288 1.42 -3.61 20.40
N THR A 289 1.65 -4.42 21.44
CA THR A 289 2.54 -5.58 21.37
C THR A 289 1.89 -6.81 20.75
N ASP A 290 0.59 -6.79 20.48
CA ASP A 290 -0.16 -7.90 19.86
C ASP A 290 0.35 -8.23 18.45
N PHE A 291 0.97 -7.27 17.77
CA PHE A 291 1.50 -7.41 16.42
C PHE A 291 2.99 -7.74 16.36
N LEU A 292 3.66 -8.01 17.51
CA LEU A 292 5.12 -8.21 17.54
C LEU A 292 5.59 -9.29 16.57
N GLU A 293 4.83 -10.38 16.45
CA GLU A 293 5.19 -11.52 15.60
C GLU A 293 4.61 -11.44 14.17
N THR A 294 3.59 -10.64 13.94
CA THR A 294 2.86 -10.62 12.66
C THR A 294 3.17 -9.39 11.82
N SER A 295 3.44 -8.25 12.44
CA SER A 295 3.81 -7.02 11.73
C SER A 295 5.16 -7.14 11.04
N SER A 296 5.32 -6.46 9.90
CA SER A 296 6.61 -6.23 9.27
C SER A 296 7.38 -5.06 9.88
N TRP A 297 6.77 -4.33 10.80
CA TRP A 297 7.37 -3.19 11.51
C TRP A 297 8.07 -2.20 10.57
N HIS A 298 7.32 -1.74 9.56
CA HIS A 298 7.82 -0.66 8.71
C HIS A 298 8.13 0.59 9.53
N LEU A 299 7.27 0.91 10.49
CA LEU A 299 7.44 1.99 11.45
C LEU A 299 7.29 1.43 12.88
N TYR A 300 8.01 2.02 13.82
CA TYR A 300 7.74 1.92 15.24
C TYR A 300 7.26 3.30 15.71
N VAL A 301 5.96 3.44 15.90
CA VAL A 301 5.32 4.75 16.15
C VAL A 301 5.04 4.90 17.62
N ILE A 302 5.59 5.92 18.25
CA ILE A 302 5.25 6.32 19.61
C ILE A 302 4.30 7.52 19.58
N ARG A 303 3.37 7.59 20.53
CA ARG A 303 2.55 8.78 20.79
C ARG A 303 3.09 9.53 22.01
N VAL A 304 3.09 10.84 21.96
CA VAL A 304 3.34 11.67 23.15
C VAL A 304 2.01 11.98 23.83
N LYS A 305 1.94 11.82 25.16
CA LYS A 305 0.70 12.05 25.94
C LYS A 305 0.28 13.52 26.01
N SER A 306 1.04 14.42 25.40
CA SER A 306 0.74 15.84 25.33
C SER A 306 1.21 16.41 24.02
N SER A 307 0.31 16.98 23.24
CA SER A 307 0.60 17.64 21.97
C SER A 307 1.68 18.71 22.07
N ALA A 308 1.71 19.45 23.20
CA ALA A 308 2.73 20.46 23.48
C ALA A 308 4.17 19.90 23.55
N LYS A 309 4.35 18.59 23.71
CA LYS A 309 5.66 17.94 23.80
C LYS A 309 6.12 17.33 22.47
N ARG A 310 5.26 17.17 21.47
CA ARG A 310 5.62 16.53 20.18
C ARG A 310 6.69 17.29 19.45
N GLU A 311 6.51 18.57 19.20
CA GLU A 311 7.50 19.38 18.48
C GLU A 311 8.83 19.52 19.23
N PRO A 312 8.86 19.80 20.56
CA PRO A 312 10.09 19.76 21.34
C PRO A 312 10.83 18.42 21.26
N LEU A 313 10.13 17.30 21.39
CA LEU A 313 10.73 15.95 21.27
C LEU A 313 11.27 15.70 19.87
N PHE A 314 10.52 16.04 18.83
CA PHE A 314 10.94 15.93 17.45
C PHE A 314 12.25 16.69 17.17
N ASN A 315 12.31 17.96 17.60
CA ASN A 315 13.48 18.80 17.44
C ASN A 315 14.67 18.30 18.29
N TYR A 316 14.43 17.84 19.52
CA TYR A 316 15.47 17.25 20.37
C TYR A 316 16.10 16.01 19.70
N LEU A 317 15.29 15.06 19.25
CA LEU A 317 15.80 13.84 18.61
C LEU A 317 16.60 14.17 17.35
N ARG A 318 16.14 15.10 16.52
CA ARG A 318 16.89 15.54 15.33
C ARG A 318 18.22 16.20 15.70
N ASN A 319 18.25 17.02 16.74
CA ASN A 319 19.48 17.64 17.23
C ASN A 319 20.46 16.60 17.81
N GLN A 320 19.95 15.48 18.34
CA GLN A 320 20.77 14.33 18.74
C GLN A 320 21.19 13.44 17.56
N GLY A 321 20.90 13.83 16.34
CA GLY A 321 21.26 13.08 15.13
C GLY A 321 20.37 11.86 14.86
N ILE A 322 19.16 11.81 15.41
CA ILE A 322 18.15 10.77 15.19
C ILE A 322 17.10 11.33 14.22
N GLY A 323 17.04 10.76 13.02
CA GLY A 323 16.01 11.09 12.02
C GLY A 323 14.67 10.55 12.47
N VAL A 324 13.70 11.44 12.64
CA VAL A 324 12.30 11.12 12.99
C VAL A 324 11.35 11.81 12.02
N ASN A 325 10.14 11.28 11.89
CA ASN A 325 9.07 11.86 11.10
C ASN A 325 7.72 11.70 11.84
N VAL A 326 6.70 12.42 11.38
CA VAL A 326 5.33 12.35 11.93
C VAL A 326 4.44 11.64 10.90
N HIS A 327 3.76 10.58 11.33
CA HIS A 327 2.85 9.77 10.50
C HIS A 327 1.47 9.69 11.15
N TYR A 328 0.47 10.34 10.59
CA TYR A 328 0.43 11.32 9.51
C TYR A 328 -0.40 12.52 9.92
N ILE A 329 -0.24 13.67 9.24
CA ILE A 329 -1.31 14.67 9.25
C ILE A 329 -2.52 13.99 8.59
N PRO A 330 -3.69 13.89 9.27
CA PRO A 330 -4.85 13.24 8.68
C PRO A 330 -5.21 13.80 7.31
N ILE A 331 -5.49 12.93 6.35
CA ILE A 331 -5.70 13.31 4.95
C ILE A 331 -6.80 14.37 4.80
N HIS A 332 -7.91 14.21 5.53
CA HIS A 332 -9.05 15.13 5.48
C HIS A 332 -8.71 16.56 5.97
N LEU A 333 -7.62 16.73 6.75
CA LEU A 333 -7.13 18.03 7.21
C LEU A 333 -6.20 18.72 6.19
N GLN A 334 -5.78 18.03 5.12
CA GLN A 334 -4.97 18.64 4.08
C GLN A 334 -5.78 19.71 3.31
N PRO A 335 -5.16 20.82 2.90
CA PRO A 335 -5.88 21.92 2.21
C PRO A 335 -6.71 21.46 1.02
N PHE A 336 -6.17 20.53 0.22
CA PHE A 336 -6.87 19.98 -0.93
C PHE A 336 -8.20 19.30 -0.53
N TYR A 337 -8.17 18.48 0.52
CA TYR A 337 -9.36 17.75 1.00
C TYR A 337 -10.35 18.67 1.72
N LYS A 338 -9.86 19.71 2.42
CA LYS A 338 -10.74 20.76 2.96
C LYS A 338 -11.55 21.45 1.88
N ASN A 339 -10.95 21.67 0.69
CA ASN A 339 -11.68 22.22 -0.45
C ASN A 339 -12.74 21.24 -1.02
N LEU A 340 -12.66 19.97 -0.72
CA LEU A 340 -13.69 18.96 -1.02
C LEU A 340 -14.81 18.91 0.03
N GLY A 341 -14.72 19.71 1.11
CA GLY A 341 -15.75 19.84 2.13
C GLY A 341 -15.43 19.19 3.47
N PHE A 342 -14.31 18.50 3.60
CA PHE A 342 -13.85 17.92 4.89
C PHE A 342 -13.37 19.02 5.84
N LYS A 343 -13.51 18.77 7.15
CA LYS A 343 -13.14 19.73 8.20
C LYS A 343 -12.65 19.04 9.46
N LYS A 344 -12.04 19.81 10.36
CA LYS A 344 -11.68 19.34 11.70
C LYS A 344 -12.96 18.93 12.45
N GLY A 345 -12.88 17.80 13.15
CA GLY A 345 -13.96 17.16 13.87
C GLY A 345 -14.70 16.07 13.09
N ASP A 346 -14.41 15.87 11.80
CA ASP A 346 -15.06 14.82 11.02
C ASP A 346 -14.56 13.41 11.39
N PHE A 347 -13.30 13.28 11.84
CA PHE A 347 -12.66 12.02 12.22
C PHE A 347 -11.83 12.18 13.50
N PRO A 348 -12.51 12.23 14.67
CA PRO A 348 -11.89 12.63 15.94
C PRO A 348 -10.78 11.69 16.41
N SER A 349 -10.87 10.37 16.23
CA SER A 349 -9.80 9.45 16.65
C SER A 349 -8.52 9.64 15.85
N SER A 350 -8.62 9.91 14.54
CA SER A 350 -7.46 10.23 13.71
C SER A 350 -6.84 11.59 14.06
N GLU A 351 -7.67 12.56 14.44
CA GLU A 351 -7.22 13.89 14.84
C GLU A 351 -6.50 13.83 16.19
N ASP A 352 -7.07 13.12 17.17
CA ASP A 352 -6.46 12.90 18.49
C ASP A 352 -5.14 12.11 18.38
N TYR A 353 -5.12 11.10 17.51
CA TYR A 353 -3.89 10.38 17.23
C TYR A 353 -2.78 11.30 16.70
N TYR A 354 -3.13 12.26 15.84
CA TYR A 354 -2.16 13.19 15.26
C TYR A 354 -1.72 14.26 16.27
N GLU A 355 -2.59 14.74 17.18
CA GLU A 355 -2.28 15.76 18.18
C GLU A 355 -1.34 15.25 19.28
#